data_304c07f19c9828e109ce9bb2b78af81e
#
_entry.id   304c07f19c9828e109ce9bb2b78af81e
#
_cell.length_a   1.000
_cell.length_b   1.000
_cell.length_c   1.000
_cell.angle_alpha   90.00
_cell.angle_beta   90.00
_cell.angle_gamma   90.00
#
_symmetry.space_group_name_H-M   'P 1'
#
loop_
_entity.id
_entity.type
_entity.pdbx_description
1 polymer ?
#
loop_
_entity_poly.entity_id
_entity_poly.type
_entity_poly.pdbx_seq_one_letter_code
_entity_poly.pdbx_strand_id
1 'polypeptide(L)'
;MKKTSIALMIACLTFAYTIHAQSIQDGVRDLYAERFKTAKGIFEKLVAANPNNIDAVYWLGQTHIEMDDIAGAKAVYDKALMASANAPLLLVGRGQIDLLENKVSEARQRFESAITMTRGKKGDDPVILNAVGRAITNTYDVKEKKGGDITYAVQKLRDAAARDPKNAEVFVNLGDAIRKEKPGEGGGEAFQNYQKAAEANPNFPVSYYRTAQLFQTQRNWELYEKYLNDAVTKDPRFAPAYYDLYYFKLLRQDFANAEQYAKKYIESTDADPQNDYLRCQTLWAKKDFDGAISCAKNIASQMGANTKARTYKLIADSYLQKKDTAGAKEFVDQYFAKAKPEELTAMDYQMKAAAYSVIPGQEEVVFNAYLEGIKIDTVVENKVDLLDKGAAFFKAKGMREKEGDLLSQKIALKPKPSINDYFDVGRAYYFGGANKKSYDAFVAFTQKYPEEVYGWEWKFNNARVLDSVKQDSIAVPDALKLLEFSEKDTAKFKKQYLAAAGFLLGYYNNVAKDGAKALEYINKMLLLDPTNQSYLDIKNQLEKNKKAKGSSSGKRLIKSQQIAYSKLRQNNSA
;
A
#
# COMPACT_ATOMS: atom_id res chain seq x y z
N MET A 1 80.28 14.94 -16.18
CA MET A 1 79.25 14.67 -15.14
C MET A 1 78.34 15.87 -14.84
N LYS A 2 78.21 16.88 -15.72
CA LYS A 2 77.30 18.06 -15.48
C LYS A 2 76.07 18.12 -16.43
N LYS A 3 75.94 17.21 -17.41
CA LYS A 3 74.82 17.21 -18.37
C LYS A 3 73.74 16.20 -18.02
N THR A 4 73.98 15.25 -17.15
CA THR A 4 73.00 14.23 -16.72
C THR A 4 72.10 14.68 -15.56
N SER A 5 72.54 15.65 -14.74
CA SER A 5 71.79 16.20 -13.62
C SER A 5 70.68 17.17 -14.04
N ILE A 6 70.78 17.82 -15.19
CA ILE A 6 69.76 18.75 -15.71
C ILE A 6 68.61 18.02 -16.37
N ALA A 7 68.87 16.88 -17.02
CA ALA A 7 67.80 16.04 -17.60
C ALA A 7 66.88 15.32 -16.54
N LEU A 8 67.48 15.02 -15.38
CA LEU A 8 66.66 14.42 -14.27
C LEU A 8 65.79 15.45 -13.53
N MET A 9 66.22 16.75 -13.51
CA MET A 9 65.43 17.84 -12.91
C MET A 9 64.24 18.28 -13.79
N ILE A 10 64.34 18.14 -15.11
CA ILE A 10 63.27 18.46 -16.06
C ILE A 10 62.26 17.32 -16.10
N ALA A 11 62.66 16.07 -15.91
CA ALA A 11 61.74 14.92 -15.83
C ALA A 11 60.89 14.89 -14.53
N CYS A 12 61.37 15.50 -13.44
CA CYS A 12 60.59 15.65 -12.21
C CYS A 12 59.54 16.78 -12.22
N LEU A 13 59.66 17.72 -13.18
CA LEU A 13 58.72 18.86 -13.29
C LEU A 13 57.52 18.61 -14.23
N THR A 14 57.51 17.49 -14.95
CA THR A 14 56.39 17.14 -15.86
C THR A 14 55.33 16.22 -15.23
N PHE A 15 55.47 15.82 -13.97
CA PHE A 15 54.39 15.23 -13.17
C PHE A 15 53.73 16.29 -12.26
N ALA A 16 53.57 17.51 -12.75
CA ALA A 16 52.54 18.38 -12.22
C ALA A 16 51.22 17.79 -12.64
N TYR A 17 50.63 16.99 -11.76
CA TYR A 17 49.20 16.74 -11.81
C TYR A 17 48.52 18.10 -11.97
N THR A 18 47.92 18.36 -13.12
CA THR A 18 46.97 19.45 -13.25
C THR A 18 45.83 19.11 -12.29
N ILE A 19 45.97 19.54 -11.04
CA ILE A 19 44.85 19.64 -10.12
C ILE A 19 43.90 20.63 -10.80
N HIS A 20 42.95 20.15 -11.58
CA HIS A 20 41.88 20.98 -12.07
C HIS A 20 41.20 21.53 -10.81
N ALA A 21 41.32 22.84 -10.60
CA ALA A 21 40.57 23.48 -9.52
C ALA A 21 39.10 23.19 -9.75
N GLN A 22 38.49 22.48 -8.80
CA GLN A 22 37.06 22.17 -8.86
C GLN A 22 36.27 23.48 -8.98
N SER A 23 35.30 23.50 -9.88
CA SER A 23 34.52 24.71 -10.17
C SER A 23 33.10 24.58 -9.63
N ILE A 24 32.37 25.69 -9.53
CA ILE A 24 30.92 25.69 -9.25
C ILE A 24 30.19 24.79 -10.24
N GLN A 25 30.54 24.85 -11.52
CA GLN A 25 29.95 24.08 -12.60
C GLN A 25 30.16 22.57 -12.40
N ASP A 26 31.32 22.14 -11.91
CA ASP A 26 31.56 20.72 -11.59
C ASP A 26 30.65 20.25 -10.45
N GLY A 27 30.53 21.05 -9.38
CA GLY A 27 29.65 20.76 -8.27
C GLY A 27 28.17 20.69 -8.69
N VAL A 28 27.72 21.63 -9.52
CA VAL A 28 26.35 21.66 -10.05
C VAL A 28 26.05 20.45 -10.95
N ARG A 29 27.03 20.08 -11.81
CA ARG A 29 26.91 18.88 -12.66
C ARG A 29 26.77 17.62 -11.80
N ASP A 30 27.62 17.48 -10.77
CA ASP A 30 27.54 16.32 -9.88
C ASP A 30 26.24 16.31 -9.03
N LEU A 31 25.75 17.50 -8.65
CA LEU A 31 24.44 17.62 -7.98
C LEU A 31 23.28 17.11 -8.87
N TYR A 32 23.22 17.55 -10.13
CA TYR A 32 22.22 17.08 -11.08
C TYR A 32 22.36 15.59 -11.46
N ALA A 33 23.58 15.06 -11.33
CA ALA A 33 23.86 13.63 -11.52
C ALA A 33 23.58 12.78 -10.24
N GLU A 34 23.00 13.39 -9.19
CA GLU A 34 22.72 12.76 -7.88
C GLU A 34 23.97 12.25 -7.15
N ARG A 35 25.12 12.84 -7.45
CA ARG A 35 26.38 12.59 -6.74
C ARG A 35 26.53 13.58 -5.58
N PHE A 36 25.62 13.47 -4.64
CA PHE A 36 25.43 14.46 -3.58
C PHE A 36 26.64 14.60 -2.65
N LYS A 37 27.29 13.48 -2.28
CA LYS A 37 28.50 13.52 -1.42
C LYS A 37 29.67 14.20 -2.16
N THR A 38 29.83 13.88 -3.44
CA THR A 38 30.86 14.52 -4.30
C THR A 38 30.56 15.99 -4.47
N ALA A 39 29.34 16.39 -4.83
CA ALA A 39 28.94 17.79 -4.98
C ALA A 39 29.15 18.58 -3.68
N LYS A 40 28.69 18.03 -2.54
CA LYS A 40 28.90 18.61 -1.21
C LYS A 40 30.39 18.89 -0.94
N GLY A 41 31.25 17.88 -1.16
CA GLY A 41 32.69 18.02 -0.95
C GLY A 41 33.34 19.08 -1.85
N ILE A 42 32.86 19.28 -3.09
CA ILE A 42 33.28 20.35 -3.98
C ILE A 42 32.92 21.72 -3.39
N PHE A 43 31.63 21.90 -3.05
CA PHE A 43 31.16 23.19 -2.53
C PHE A 43 31.75 23.52 -1.16
N GLU A 44 31.94 22.54 -0.27
CA GLU A 44 32.64 22.75 1.01
C GLU A 44 34.07 23.26 0.82
N LYS A 45 34.83 22.69 -0.13
CA LYS A 45 36.18 23.18 -0.45
C LYS A 45 36.16 24.60 -1.00
N LEU A 46 35.22 24.93 -1.88
CA LEU A 46 35.07 26.27 -2.45
C LEU A 46 34.69 27.30 -1.38
N VAL A 47 33.80 26.97 -0.47
CA VAL A 47 33.41 27.82 0.67
C VAL A 47 34.56 27.95 1.67
N ALA A 48 35.32 26.90 1.95
CA ALA A 48 36.49 26.95 2.81
C ALA A 48 37.60 27.85 2.23
N ALA A 49 37.80 27.79 0.91
CA ALA A 49 38.77 28.65 0.21
C ALA A 49 38.33 30.13 0.15
N ASN A 50 37.03 30.36 0.00
CA ASN A 50 36.46 31.72 0.00
C ASN A 50 35.05 31.71 0.61
N PRO A 51 34.89 32.01 1.91
CA PRO A 51 33.61 32.06 2.58
C PRO A 51 32.59 33.07 2.02
N ASN A 52 33.10 34.06 1.25
CA ASN A 52 32.27 35.07 0.60
C ASN A 52 31.85 34.66 -0.83
N ASN A 53 32.18 33.47 -1.27
CA ASN A 53 31.72 32.94 -2.56
C ASN A 53 30.21 32.56 -2.44
N ILE A 54 29.35 33.53 -2.76
CA ILE A 54 27.89 33.42 -2.63
C ILE A 54 27.34 32.22 -3.43
N ASP A 55 27.85 31.98 -4.63
CA ASP A 55 27.40 30.84 -5.46
C ASP A 55 27.77 29.50 -4.81
N ALA A 56 28.98 29.37 -4.28
CA ALA A 56 29.39 28.14 -3.60
C ALA A 56 28.55 27.88 -2.34
N VAL A 57 28.27 28.92 -1.55
CA VAL A 57 27.38 28.82 -0.36
C VAL A 57 25.97 28.45 -0.78
N TYR A 58 25.43 29.07 -1.83
CA TYR A 58 24.10 28.79 -2.33
C TYR A 58 23.95 27.31 -2.75
N TRP A 59 24.88 26.84 -3.58
CA TRP A 59 24.84 25.46 -4.06
C TRP A 59 25.17 24.43 -2.97
N LEU A 60 25.96 24.78 -1.96
CA LEU A 60 26.16 23.95 -0.79
C LEU A 60 24.83 23.76 -0.04
N GLY A 61 24.07 24.83 0.18
CA GLY A 61 22.74 24.75 0.79
C GLY A 61 21.76 23.97 -0.06
N GLN A 62 21.76 24.14 -1.40
CA GLN A 62 20.94 23.31 -2.30
C GLN A 62 21.30 21.83 -2.19
N THR A 63 22.60 21.51 -2.09
CA THR A 63 23.05 20.13 -1.94
C THR A 63 22.56 19.51 -0.62
N HIS A 64 22.59 20.27 0.48
CA HIS A 64 21.99 19.82 1.74
C HIS A 64 20.49 19.56 1.62
N ILE A 65 19.73 20.39 0.86
CA ILE A 65 18.29 20.19 0.61
C ILE A 65 18.07 18.86 -0.14
N GLU A 66 18.82 18.61 -1.21
CA GLU A 66 18.71 17.36 -2.00
C GLU A 66 19.14 16.10 -1.19
N MET A 67 19.92 16.29 -0.13
CA MET A 67 20.28 15.25 0.83
C MET A 67 19.25 15.08 1.97
N ASP A 68 18.14 15.81 1.94
CA ASP A 68 17.13 15.88 3.01
C ASP A 68 17.66 16.41 4.35
N ASP A 69 18.78 17.13 4.32
CA ASP A 69 19.40 17.80 5.46
C ASP A 69 18.99 19.28 5.53
N ILE A 70 17.72 19.50 5.83
CA ILE A 70 17.13 20.84 5.89
C ILE A 70 17.78 21.69 6.98
N ALA A 71 18.16 21.07 8.10
CA ALA A 71 18.85 21.77 9.20
C ALA A 71 20.24 22.23 8.79
N GLY A 72 21.00 21.40 8.07
CA GLY A 72 22.30 21.74 7.50
C GLY A 72 22.19 22.87 6.47
N ALA A 73 21.23 22.81 5.55
CA ALA A 73 20.97 23.87 4.57
C ALA A 73 20.67 25.22 5.25
N LYS A 74 19.79 25.20 6.26
CA LYS A 74 19.43 26.37 7.04
C LYS A 74 20.65 26.99 7.73
N ALA A 75 21.48 26.16 8.39
CA ALA A 75 22.70 26.62 9.07
C ALA A 75 23.69 27.26 8.10
N VAL A 76 23.86 26.69 6.90
CA VAL A 76 24.71 27.25 5.85
C VAL A 76 24.23 28.64 5.43
N TYR A 77 22.96 28.80 5.11
CA TYR A 77 22.40 30.08 4.68
C TYR A 77 22.38 31.12 5.80
N ASP A 78 21.92 30.77 7.00
CA ASP A 78 21.82 31.70 8.13
C ASP A 78 23.21 32.21 8.52
N LYS A 79 24.24 31.36 8.58
CA LYS A 79 25.61 31.75 8.87
C LYS A 79 26.15 32.75 7.84
N ALA A 80 25.93 32.52 6.55
CA ALA A 80 26.40 33.37 5.49
C ALA A 80 25.64 34.71 5.44
N LEU A 81 24.32 34.70 5.72
CA LEU A 81 23.50 35.93 5.81
C LEU A 81 23.87 36.80 7.03
N MET A 82 24.34 36.21 8.13
CA MET A 82 24.90 37.00 9.26
C MET A 82 26.13 37.79 8.85
N ALA A 83 26.97 37.24 7.96
CA ALA A 83 28.18 37.93 7.45
C ALA A 83 27.85 38.90 6.31
N SER A 84 26.80 38.62 5.52
CA SER A 84 26.36 39.41 4.37
C SER A 84 24.84 39.41 4.24
N ALA A 85 24.18 40.28 5.01
CA ALA A 85 22.74 40.39 5.04
C ALA A 85 22.10 40.70 3.66
N ASN A 86 22.86 41.25 2.74
CA ASN A 86 22.45 41.70 1.41
C ASN A 86 22.94 40.76 0.29
N ALA A 87 22.93 39.43 0.51
CA ALA A 87 23.25 38.44 -0.51
C ALA A 87 21.98 37.89 -1.15
N PRO A 88 21.49 38.43 -2.29
CA PRO A 88 20.16 38.11 -2.85
C PRO A 88 19.94 36.60 -3.11
N LEU A 89 20.97 35.92 -3.65
CA LEU A 89 20.88 34.49 -3.94
C LEU A 89 20.72 33.65 -2.65
N LEU A 90 21.39 34.07 -1.55
CA LEU A 90 21.22 33.39 -0.25
C LEU A 90 19.85 33.65 0.39
N LEU A 91 19.27 34.86 0.15
CA LEU A 91 17.88 35.12 0.55
C LEU A 91 16.92 34.18 -0.16
N VAL A 92 17.16 33.87 -1.45
CA VAL A 92 16.35 32.88 -2.18
C VAL A 92 16.51 31.48 -1.56
N GLY A 93 17.74 31.04 -1.31
CA GLY A 93 18.00 29.75 -0.68
C GLY A 93 17.32 29.64 0.70
N ARG A 94 17.41 30.70 1.51
CA ARG A 94 16.75 30.74 2.83
C ARG A 94 15.23 30.77 2.71
N GLY A 95 14.69 31.46 1.69
CA GLY A 95 13.27 31.45 1.36
C GLY A 95 12.75 30.06 0.96
N GLN A 96 13.58 29.26 0.29
CA GLN A 96 13.24 27.85 0.02
C GLN A 96 13.11 27.04 1.32
N ILE A 97 13.97 27.25 2.30
CA ILE A 97 13.82 26.64 3.64
C ILE A 97 12.52 27.10 4.30
N ASP A 98 12.17 28.38 4.18
CA ASP A 98 10.89 28.88 4.73
C ASP A 98 9.68 28.17 4.08
N LEU A 99 9.72 27.87 2.77
CA LEU A 99 8.68 27.08 2.09
C LEU A 99 8.61 25.65 2.65
N LEU A 100 9.75 25.00 2.85
CA LEU A 100 9.82 23.65 3.45
C LEU A 100 9.32 23.63 4.90
N GLU A 101 9.50 24.74 5.64
CA GLU A 101 8.93 24.95 6.98
C GLU A 101 7.47 25.46 6.95
N ASN A 102 6.83 25.52 5.77
CA ASN A 102 5.46 26.03 5.55
C ASN A 102 5.27 27.52 5.93
N LYS A 103 6.33 28.33 5.85
CA LYS A 103 6.36 29.78 6.11
C LYS A 103 6.29 30.54 4.79
N VAL A 104 5.15 30.43 4.10
CA VAL A 104 4.99 30.91 2.71
C VAL A 104 5.12 32.43 2.62
N SER A 105 4.62 33.19 3.60
CA SER A 105 4.69 34.66 3.61
C SER A 105 6.12 35.17 3.77
N GLU A 106 6.89 34.58 4.68
CA GLU A 106 8.29 34.89 4.92
C GLU A 106 9.15 34.57 3.69
N ALA A 107 8.91 33.40 3.08
CA ALA A 107 9.56 33.02 1.83
C ALA A 107 9.30 34.06 0.73
N ARG A 108 8.04 34.49 0.56
CA ARG A 108 7.67 35.50 -0.43
C ARG A 108 8.38 36.83 -0.20
N GLN A 109 8.46 37.31 1.04
CA GLN A 109 9.18 38.54 1.37
C GLN A 109 10.66 38.44 1.02
N ARG A 110 11.33 37.31 1.29
CA ARG A 110 12.72 37.10 0.92
C ARG A 110 12.91 37.11 -0.60
N PHE A 111 12.02 36.45 -1.35
CA PHE A 111 12.08 36.42 -2.81
C PHE A 111 11.91 37.82 -3.42
N GLU A 112 10.92 38.58 -2.97
CA GLU A 112 10.72 39.95 -3.45
C GLU A 112 11.89 40.86 -3.06
N SER A 113 12.46 40.70 -1.87
CA SER A 113 13.67 41.44 -1.45
C SER A 113 14.84 41.11 -2.36
N ALA A 114 15.08 39.82 -2.65
CA ALA A 114 16.18 39.40 -3.54
C ALA A 114 16.02 39.96 -4.97
N ILE A 115 14.81 39.91 -5.51
CA ILE A 115 14.48 40.46 -6.84
C ILE A 115 14.69 41.98 -6.85
N THR A 116 14.21 42.68 -5.82
CA THR A 116 14.31 44.15 -5.75
C THR A 116 15.75 44.61 -5.60
N MET A 117 16.56 43.94 -4.80
CA MET A 117 17.98 44.25 -4.58
C MET A 117 18.82 44.13 -5.87
N THR A 118 18.41 43.24 -6.78
CA THR A 118 19.18 42.97 -8.03
C THR A 118 18.59 43.66 -9.25
N ARG A 119 17.51 44.42 -9.09
CA ARG A 119 16.87 45.13 -10.20
C ARG A 119 17.77 46.21 -10.77
N GLY A 120 18.23 45.99 -11.98
CA GLY A 120 19.04 46.94 -12.72
C GLY A 120 18.24 47.78 -13.71
N LYS A 121 18.94 48.61 -14.48
CA LYS A 121 18.33 49.45 -15.56
C LYS A 121 17.60 48.62 -16.62
N LYS A 122 18.02 47.38 -16.82
CA LYS A 122 17.41 46.43 -17.78
C LYS A 122 16.29 45.60 -17.14
N GLY A 123 15.95 45.84 -15.87
CA GLY A 123 14.91 45.09 -15.10
C GLY A 123 15.50 44.05 -14.14
N ASP A 124 14.72 43.07 -13.77
CA ASP A 124 15.06 42.06 -12.75
C ASP A 124 16.16 41.11 -13.25
N ASP A 125 17.03 40.67 -12.35
CA ASP A 125 18.13 39.76 -12.64
C ASP A 125 17.62 38.35 -12.99
N PRO A 126 17.90 37.79 -14.18
CA PRO A 126 17.44 36.46 -14.58
C PRO A 126 17.98 35.34 -13.70
N VAL A 127 19.15 35.45 -13.08
CA VAL A 127 19.71 34.45 -12.17
C VAL A 127 18.84 34.34 -10.92
N ILE A 128 18.44 35.49 -10.34
CA ILE A 128 17.60 35.54 -9.16
C ILE A 128 16.15 35.07 -9.51
N LEU A 129 15.62 35.50 -10.66
CA LEU A 129 14.32 35.03 -11.12
C LEU A 129 14.28 33.50 -11.30
N ASN A 130 15.34 32.93 -11.90
CA ASN A 130 15.48 31.48 -12.05
C ASN A 130 15.55 30.77 -10.69
N ALA A 131 16.39 31.28 -9.78
CA ALA A 131 16.55 30.70 -8.46
C ALA A 131 15.22 30.71 -7.66
N VAL A 132 14.45 31.80 -7.71
CA VAL A 132 13.12 31.92 -7.08
C VAL A 132 12.14 30.92 -7.69
N GLY A 133 12.06 30.88 -9.02
CA GLY A 133 11.20 29.94 -9.71
C GLY A 133 11.53 28.48 -9.39
N ARG A 134 12.83 28.12 -9.38
CA ARG A 134 13.31 26.78 -9.02
C ARG A 134 12.97 26.44 -7.55
N ALA A 135 13.22 27.36 -6.61
CA ALA A 135 12.93 27.15 -5.20
C ALA A 135 11.46 26.79 -4.95
N ILE A 136 10.54 27.52 -5.57
CA ILE A 136 9.10 27.24 -5.47
C ILE A 136 8.75 25.95 -6.19
N THR A 137 9.25 25.75 -7.41
CA THR A 137 8.96 24.54 -8.20
C THR A 137 9.38 23.28 -7.45
N ASN A 138 10.57 23.25 -6.85
CA ASN A 138 11.08 22.08 -6.13
C ASN A 138 10.30 21.79 -4.84
N THR A 139 9.79 22.82 -4.17
CA THR A 139 9.03 22.64 -2.90
C THR A 139 7.53 22.44 -3.10
N TYR A 140 6.97 22.80 -4.27
CA TYR A 140 5.53 22.70 -4.50
C TYR A 140 5.04 21.25 -4.63
N ASP A 141 4.11 20.88 -3.73
CA ASP A 141 3.37 19.62 -3.80
C ASP A 141 2.07 19.81 -4.58
N VAL A 142 1.95 19.07 -5.69
CA VAL A 142 0.79 19.16 -6.60
C VAL A 142 -0.49 18.61 -5.97
N LYS A 143 -0.39 17.59 -5.11
CA LYS A 143 -1.55 16.93 -4.47
C LYS A 143 -2.11 17.81 -3.35
N GLU A 144 -1.22 18.25 -2.47
CA GLU A 144 -1.57 19.07 -1.31
C GLU A 144 -1.75 20.56 -1.66
N LYS A 145 -1.28 20.99 -2.84
CA LYS A 145 -1.22 22.40 -3.29
C LYS A 145 -0.52 23.29 -2.27
N LYS A 146 0.60 22.81 -1.72
CA LYS A 146 1.43 23.47 -0.69
C LYS A 146 2.86 23.67 -1.20
N GLY A 147 3.64 24.48 -0.48
CA GLY A 147 5.06 24.71 -0.79
C GLY A 147 5.31 25.91 -1.70
N GLY A 148 4.37 26.86 -1.75
CA GLY A 148 4.50 28.13 -2.46
C GLY A 148 3.46 28.35 -3.56
N ASP A 149 3.63 29.45 -4.31
CA ASP A 149 2.75 29.86 -5.43
C ASP A 149 3.37 29.44 -6.75
N ILE A 150 2.90 28.33 -7.32
CA ILE A 150 3.45 27.76 -8.56
C ILE A 150 3.19 28.66 -9.77
N THR A 151 2.09 29.39 -9.82
CA THR A 151 1.79 30.34 -10.91
C THR A 151 2.78 31.51 -10.90
N TYR A 152 3.13 31.99 -9.71
CA TYR A 152 4.19 32.98 -9.56
C TYR A 152 5.56 32.44 -10.00
N ALA A 153 5.88 31.19 -9.67
CA ALA A 153 7.10 30.55 -10.15
C ALA A 153 7.17 30.51 -11.69
N VAL A 154 6.09 30.07 -12.34
CA VAL A 154 5.98 30.06 -13.81
C VAL A 154 6.20 31.45 -14.40
N GLN A 155 5.61 32.49 -13.81
CA GLN A 155 5.81 33.86 -14.29
C GLN A 155 7.28 34.29 -14.17
N LYS A 156 7.91 34.06 -13.00
CA LYS A 156 9.34 34.44 -12.79
C LYS A 156 10.28 33.67 -13.72
N LEU A 157 10.00 32.42 -13.99
CA LEU A 157 10.78 31.61 -14.93
C LEU A 157 10.58 32.06 -16.40
N ARG A 158 9.38 32.49 -16.79
CA ARG A 158 9.16 33.11 -18.10
C ARG A 158 9.94 34.41 -18.25
N ASP A 159 9.92 35.24 -17.20
CA ASP A 159 10.69 36.50 -17.18
C ASP A 159 12.21 36.22 -17.26
N ALA A 160 12.69 35.18 -16.55
CA ALA A 160 14.09 34.75 -16.62
C ALA A 160 14.44 34.25 -18.03
N ALA A 161 13.63 33.40 -18.65
CA ALA A 161 13.83 32.85 -19.98
C ALA A 161 13.85 33.94 -21.07
N ALA A 162 13.03 34.97 -20.94
CA ALA A 162 13.01 36.10 -21.86
C ALA A 162 14.28 36.95 -21.76
N ARG A 163 14.91 37.02 -20.57
CA ARG A 163 16.09 37.83 -20.31
C ARG A 163 17.42 37.09 -20.55
N ASP A 164 17.42 35.77 -20.31
CA ASP A 164 18.58 34.90 -20.54
C ASP A 164 18.17 33.65 -21.36
N PRO A 165 17.96 33.83 -22.67
CA PRO A 165 17.52 32.77 -23.56
C PRO A 165 18.60 31.71 -23.87
N LYS A 166 19.81 31.86 -23.32
CA LYS A 166 20.92 30.91 -23.48
C LYS A 166 21.10 30.02 -22.26
N ASN A 167 20.31 30.21 -21.21
CA ASN A 167 20.43 29.46 -19.98
C ASN A 167 19.49 28.21 -20.04
N ALA A 168 20.07 27.05 -20.29
CA ALA A 168 19.34 25.79 -20.38
C ALA A 168 18.60 25.45 -19.09
N GLU A 169 19.16 25.78 -17.93
CA GLU A 169 18.54 25.50 -16.63
C GLU A 169 17.21 26.23 -16.47
N VAL A 170 17.11 27.47 -16.92
CA VAL A 170 15.87 28.27 -16.85
C VAL A 170 14.74 27.58 -17.60
N PHE A 171 15.02 27.06 -18.79
CA PHE A 171 14.00 26.37 -19.58
C PHE A 171 13.60 25.02 -18.97
N VAL A 172 14.53 24.29 -18.36
CA VAL A 172 14.17 23.06 -17.62
C VAL A 172 13.27 23.40 -16.44
N ASN A 173 13.64 24.37 -15.61
CA ASN A 173 12.87 24.80 -14.46
C ASN A 173 11.47 25.31 -14.87
N LEU A 174 11.39 26.04 -15.99
CA LEU A 174 10.09 26.49 -16.54
C LEU A 174 9.22 25.32 -16.99
N GLY A 175 9.78 24.35 -17.68
CA GLY A 175 9.07 23.14 -18.08
C GLY A 175 8.53 22.35 -16.86
N ASP A 176 9.38 22.18 -15.84
CA ASP A 176 9.01 21.53 -14.58
C ASP A 176 7.89 22.28 -13.84
N ALA A 177 7.97 23.61 -13.78
CA ALA A 177 6.96 24.47 -13.15
C ALA A 177 5.62 24.39 -13.87
N ILE A 178 5.60 24.43 -15.21
CA ILE A 178 4.38 24.32 -16.04
C ILE A 178 3.68 22.97 -15.81
N ARG A 179 4.45 21.88 -15.73
CA ARG A 179 3.88 20.54 -15.44
C ARG A 179 3.21 20.48 -14.06
N LYS A 180 3.76 21.21 -13.08
CA LYS A 180 3.18 21.30 -11.73
C LYS A 180 1.99 22.25 -11.65
N GLU A 181 2.01 23.35 -12.43
CA GLU A 181 0.90 24.31 -12.53
C GLU A 181 -0.33 23.69 -13.21
N LYS A 182 -0.10 22.92 -14.29
CA LYS A 182 -1.15 22.33 -15.13
C LYS A 182 -0.95 20.81 -15.28
N PRO A 183 -1.21 20.04 -14.21
CA PRO A 183 -1.04 18.59 -14.26
C PRO A 183 -1.92 17.96 -15.35
N GLY A 184 -1.30 17.16 -16.22
CA GLY A 184 -1.99 16.51 -17.33
C GLY A 184 -2.11 17.38 -18.60
N GLU A 185 -2.14 18.69 -18.50
CA GLU A 185 -2.34 19.61 -19.62
C GLU A 185 -1.05 20.33 -20.07
N GLY A 186 -0.17 20.63 -19.12
CA GLY A 186 1.07 21.39 -19.36
C GLY A 186 2.16 20.66 -20.16
N GLY A 187 1.95 19.40 -20.53
CA GLY A 187 2.98 18.55 -21.14
C GLY A 187 3.52 19.07 -22.47
N GLY A 188 2.69 19.63 -23.34
CA GLY A 188 3.12 20.18 -24.62
C GLY A 188 4.01 21.40 -24.48
N GLU A 189 3.65 22.34 -23.60
CA GLU A 189 4.45 23.53 -23.31
C GLU A 189 5.75 23.18 -22.59
N ALA A 190 5.72 22.22 -21.66
CA ALA A 190 6.90 21.72 -20.99
C ALA A 190 7.90 21.09 -21.97
N PHE A 191 7.40 20.28 -22.92
CA PHE A 191 8.23 19.70 -23.98
C PHE A 191 8.97 20.75 -24.80
N GLN A 192 8.27 21.82 -25.23
CA GLN A 192 8.89 22.93 -25.95
C GLN A 192 10.01 23.60 -25.14
N ASN A 193 9.81 23.76 -23.84
CA ASN A 193 10.84 24.33 -22.97
C ASN A 193 12.04 23.37 -22.80
N TYR A 194 11.83 22.07 -22.65
CA TYR A 194 12.95 21.11 -22.60
C TYR A 194 13.72 21.06 -23.92
N GLN A 195 13.06 21.24 -25.08
CA GLN A 195 13.74 21.39 -26.36
C GLN A 195 14.58 22.65 -26.41
N LYS A 196 14.06 23.81 -25.98
CA LYS A 196 14.82 25.05 -25.88
C LYS A 196 16.03 24.91 -24.93
N ALA A 197 15.90 24.16 -23.86
CA ALA A 197 17.01 23.84 -22.98
C ALA A 197 18.10 23.04 -23.70
N ALA A 198 17.72 22.03 -24.49
CA ALA A 198 18.68 21.25 -25.28
C ALA A 198 19.32 22.07 -26.43
N GLU A 199 18.59 23.02 -27.00
CA GLU A 199 19.13 23.96 -27.99
C GLU A 199 20.13 24.94 -27.33
N ALA A 200 19.79 25.49 -26.13
CA ALA A 200 20.65 26.40 -25.40
C ALA A 200 21.95 25.73 -24.91
N ASN A 201 21.87 24.50 -24.46
CA ASN A 201 23.03 23.68 -24.09
C ASN A 201 22.82 22.22 -24.50
N PRO A 202 23.33 21.81 -25.67
CA PRO A 202 23.21 20.43 -26.16
C PRO A 202 23.86 19.35 -25.28
N ASN A 203 24.73 19.73 -24.35
CA ASN A 203 25.43 18.85 -23.42
C ASN A 203 24.81 18.85 -22.02
N PHE A 204 23.61 19.45 -21.83
CA PHE A 204 22.93 19.48 -20.56
C PHE A 204 21.99 18.24 -20.45
N PRO A 205 22.37 17.15 -19.77
CA PRO A 205 21.65 15.88 -19.79
C PRO A 205 20.26 15.98 -19.17
N VAL A 206 20.05 16.96 -18.27
CA VAL A 206 18.77 17.14 -17.57
C VAL A 206 17.64 17.45 -18.54
N SER A 207 17.88 18.19 -19.62
CA SER A 207 16.85 18.50 -20.63
C SER A 207 16.32 17.25 -21.32
N TYR A 208 17.20 16.31 -21.66
CA TYR A 208 16.84 15.03 -22.26
C TYR A 208 16.13 14.12 -21.24
N TYR A 209 16.63 14.08 -20.01
CA TYR A 209 16.04 13.30 -18.94
C TYR A 209 14.61 13.77 -18.61
N ARG A 210 14.37 15.08 -18.49
CA ARG A 210 13.02 15.63 -18.29
C ARG A 210 12.09 15.32 -19.46
N THR A 211 12.62 15.35 -20.68
CA THR A 211 11.88 14.93 -21.89
C THR A 211 11.52 13.46 -21.81
N ALA A 212 12.43 12.58 -21.41
CA ALA A 212 12.14 11.17 -21.19
C ALA A 212 11.00 10.99 -20.17
N GLN A 213 11.10 11.61 -19.00
CA GLN A 213 10.07 11.55 -17.96
C GLN A 213 8.71 12.03 -18.45
N LEU A 214 8.65 12.99 -19.36
CA LEU A 214 7.40 13.43 -19.98
C LEU A 214 6.79 12.30 -20.83
N PHE A 215 7.59 11.64 -21.70
CA PHE A 215 7.13 10.53 -22.52
C PHE A 215 6.77 9.28 -21.71
N GLN A 216 7.39 9.09 -20.53
CA GLN A 216 6.97 8.07 -19.57
C GLN A 216 5.52 8.27 -19.14
N THR A 217 5.11 9.52 -18.81
CA THR A 217 3.72 9.80 -18.42
C THR A 217 2.72 9.56 -19.54
N GLN A 218 3.15 9.70 -20.79
CA GLN A 218 2.36 9.42 -21.99
C GLN A 218 2.41 7.95 -22.42
N ARG A 219 3.16 7.11 -21.69
CA ARG A 219 3.44 5.70 -22.03
C ARG A 219 4.06 5.54 -23.41
N ASN A 220 4.73 6.54 -23.95
CA ASN A 220 5.51 6.45 -25.18
C ASN A 220 6.90 5.90 -24.86
N TRP A 221 6.97 4.58 -24.80
CA TRP A 221 8.15 3.87 -24.31
C TRP A 221 9.34 3.95 -25.26
N GLU A 222 9.11 4.12 -26.54
CA GLU A 222 10.17 4.28 -27.54
C GLU A 222 10.90 5.61 -27.33
N LEU A 223 10.17 6.71 -27.24
CA LEU A 223 10.76 8.03 -26.98
C LEU A 223 11.31 8.12 -25.57
N TYR A 224 10.70 7.48 -24.59
CA TYR A 224 11.24 7.38 -23.23
C TYR A 224 12.65 6.80 -23.23
N GLU A 225 12.82 5.61 -23.81
CA GLU A 225 14.13 4.96 -23.89
C GLU A 225 15.12 5.78 -24.71
N LYS A 226 14.69 6.33 -25.85
CA LYS A 226 15.54 7.18 -26.69
C LYS A 226 16.10 8.36 -25.90
N TYR A 227 15.26 9.14 -25.23
CA TYR A 227 15.72 10.33 -24.51
C TYR A 227 16.54 10.02 -23.26
N LEU A 228 16.32 8.86 -22.60
CA LEU A 228 17.24 8.40 -21.55
C LEU A 228 18.63 8.09 -22.10
N ASN A 229 18.71 7.41 -23.26
CA ASN A 229 19.98 7.14 -23.94
C ASN A 229 20.66 8.42 -24.42
N ASP A 230 19.90 9.40 -24.90
CA ASP A 230 20.43 10.73 -25.23
C ASP A 230 21.05 11.39 -23.99
N ALA A 231 20.38 11.34 -22.84
CA ALA A 231 20.90 11.92 -21.59
C ALA A 231 22.26 11.33 -21.18
N VAL A 232 22.39 9.98 -21.18
CA VAL A 232 23.67 9.33 -20.82
C VAL A 232 24.74 9.48 -21.90
N THR A 233 24.36 9.75 -23.16
CA THR A 233 25.28 10.09 -24.22
C THR A 233 25.88 11.49 -24.02
N LYS A 234 25.06 12.42 -23.49
CA LYS A 234 25.51 13.80 -23.20
C LYS A 234 26.38 13.89 -21.95
N ASP A 235 26.03 13.14 -20.91
CA ASP A 235 26.91 12.95 -19.74
C ASP A 235 26.90 11.46 -19.32
N PRO A 236 27.97 10.72 -19.60
CA PRO A 236 28.10 9.31 -19.20
C PRO A 236 28.10 9.05 -17.70
N ARG A 237 28.11 10.11 -16.86
CA ARG A 237 28.01 10.01 -15.41
C ARG A 237 26.64 10.43 -14.88
N PHE A 238 25.68 10.66 -15.76
CA PHE A 238 24.33 11.08 -15.37
C PHE A 238 23.53 9.88 -14.84
N ALA A 239 23.71 9.59 -13.55
CA ALA A 239 23.16 8.42 -12.88
C ALA A 239 21.62 8.30 -12.96
N PRO A 240 20.81 9.37 -12.86
CA PRO A 240 19.35 9.25 -12.92
C PRO A 240 18.85 8.53 -14.17
N ALA A 241 19.44 8.77 -15.33
CA ALA A 241 19.01 8.11 -16.56
C ALA A 241 19.39 6.62 -16.58
N TYR A 242 20.52 6.22 -16.00
CA TYR A 242 20.86 4.79 -15.85
C TYR A 242 19.91 4.06 -14.92
N TYR A 243 19.47 4.71 -13.84
CA TYR A 243 18.47 4.17 -12.92
C TYR A 243 17.15 3.88 -13.64
N ASP A 244 16.65 4.84 -14.42
CA ASP A 244 15.43 4.69 -15.18
C ASP A 244 15.55 3.65 -16.29
N LEU A 245 16.68 3.59 -17.02
CA LEU A 245 16.99 2.56 -18.02
C LEU A 245 17.03 1.16 -17.39
N TYR A 246 17.62 1.03 -16.20
CA TYR A 246 17.63 -0.21 -15.45
C TYR A 246 16.22 -0.72 -15.20
N TYR A 247 15.34 0.08 -14.59
CA TYR A 247 13.96 -0.34 -14.31
C TYR A 247 13.16 -0.59 -15.58
N PHE A 248 13.38 0.22 -16.61
CA PHE A 248 12.75 0.03 -17.90
C PHE A 248 13.05 -1.34 -18.52
N LYS A 249 14.30 -1.80 -18.41
CA LYS A 249 14.73 -3.12 -18.89
C LYS A 249 14.31 -4.25 -17.97
N LEU A 250 14.44 -4.05 -16.65
CA LEU A 250 14.05 -5.04 -15.64
C LEU A 250 12.57 -5.44 -15.78
N LEU A 251 11.67 -4.44 -15.87
CA LEU A 251 10.23 -4.66 -16.00
C LEU A 251 9.84 -5.36 -17.31
N ARG A 252 10.69 -5.30 -18.34
CA ARG A 252 10.54 -6.03 -19.61
C ARG A 252 11.26 -7.38 -19.63
N GLN A 253 11.83 -7.78 -18.49
CA GLN A 253 12.59 -9.01 -18.33
C GLN A 253 13.85 -9.06 -19.23
N ASP A 254 14.32 -7.92 -19.70
CA ASP A 254 15.59 -7.77 -20.41
C ASP A 254 16.73 -7.67 -19.37
N PHE A 255 16.98 -8.80 -18.71
CA PHE A 255 17.90 -8.85 -17.58
C PHE A 255 19.35 -8.53 -17.96
N ALA A 256 19.77 -8.86 -19.19
CA ALA A 256 21.13 -8.59 -19.65
C ALA A 256 21.40 -7.06 -19.71
N ASN A 257 20.49 -6.31 -20.33
CA ASN A 257 20.61 -4.86 -20.38
C ASN A 257 20.36 -4.21 -19.01
N ALA A 258 19.43 -4.77 -18.20
CA ALA A 258 19.23 -4.29 -16.83
C ALA A 258 20.53 -4.41 -15.99
N GLU A 259 21.25 -5.54 -16.05
CA GLU A 259 22.53 -5.71 -15.36
C GLU A 259 23.58 -4.70 -15.82
N GLN A 260 23.65 -4.42 -17.15
CA GLN A 260 24.58 -3.41 -17.67
C GLN A 260 24.24 -2.00 -17.13
N TYR A 261 22.96 -1.63 -17.14
CA TYR A 261 22.56 -0.32 -16.62
C TYR A 261 22.70 -0.22 -15.08
N ALA A 262 22.46 -1.29 -14.34
CA ALA A 262 22.76 -1.35 -12.91
C ALA A 262 24.24 -1.09 -12.62
N LYS A 263 25.12 -1.75 -13.38
CA LYS A 263 26.58 -1.52 -13.31
C LYS A 263 26.94 -0.07 -13.61
N LYS A 264 26.39 0.49 -14.70
CA LYS A 264 26.62 1.89 -15.08
C LYS A 264 26.11 2.88 -14.02
N TYR A 265 24.95 2.61 -13.44
CA TYR A 265 24.43 3.39 -12.32
C TYR A 265 25.41 3.40 -11.13
N ILE A 266 25.87 2.22 -10.69
CA ILE A 266 26.80 2.08 -9.57
C ILE A 266 28.12 2.82 -9.84
N GLU A 267 28.65 2.70 -11.06
CA GLU A 267 29.88 3.40 -11.49
C GLU A 267 29.70 4.94 -11.56
N SER A 268 28.47 5.40 -11.75
CA SER A 268 28.14 6.82 -11.95
C SER A 268 27.70 7.54 -10.67
N THR A 269 27.43 6.83 -9.59
CA THR A 269 27.00 7.38 -8.30
C THR A 269 28.15 7.52 -7.31
N ASP A 270 27.91 8.21 -6.19
CA ASP A 270 28.80 8.16 -5.04
C ASP A 270 28.88 6.73 -4.47
N ALA A 271 30.04 6.35 -3.95
CA ALA A 271 30.23 5.05 -3.33
C ALA A 271 29.26 4.86 -2.15
N ASP A 272 28.37 3.91 -2.28
CA ASP A 272 27.39 3.53 -1.25
C ASP A 272 27.00 2.05 -1.46
N PRO A 273 27.18 1.20 -0.44
CA PRO A 273 26.77 -0.21 -0.54
C PRO A 273 25.31 -0.40 -0.95
N GLN A 274 24.45 0.58 -0.64
CA GLN A 274 23.04 0.55 -1.01
C GLN A 274 22.80 0.57 -2.53
N ASN A 275 23.77 1.03 -3.33
CA ASN A 275 23.66 1.04 -4.79
C ASN A 275 23.64 -0.38 -5.39
N ASP A 276 24.25 -1.36 -4.70
CA ASP A 276 24.18 -2.78 -5.09
C ASP A 276 22.76 -3.35 -5.04
N TYR A 277 21.80 -2.62 -4.46
CA TYR A 277 20.40 -3.05 -4.40
C TYR A 277 19.82 -3.40 -5.78
N LEU A 278 20.19 -2.66 -6.82
CA LEU A 278 19.74 -2.92 -8.19
C LEU A 278 20.19 -4.32 -8.68
N ARG A 279 21.43 -4.70 -8.36
CA ARG A 279 21.95 -6.03 -8.67
C ARG A 279 21.19 -7.12 -7.90
N CYS A 280 20.96 -6.92 -6.59
CA CYS A 280 20.20 -7.87 -5.77
C CYS A 280 18.77 -8.04 -6.30
N GLN A 281 18.13 -6.95 -6.72
CA GLN A 281 16.78 -6.96 -7.30
C GLN A 281 16.75 -7.67 -8.65
N THR A 282 17.79 -7.56 -9.47
CA THR A 282 17.90 -8.31 -10.73
C THR A 282 18.00 -9.81 -10.48
N LEU A 283 18.77 -10.24 -9.49
CA LEU A 283 18.85 -11.64 -9.08
C LEU A 283 17.46 -12.16 -8.66
N TRP A 284 16.74 -11.39 -7.87
CA TRP A 284 15.36 -11.72 -7.49
C TRP A 284 14.45 -11.86 -8.72
N ALA A 285 14.50 -10.92 -9.66
CA ALA A 285 13.68 -10.94 -10.86
C ALA A 285 14.00 -12.15 -11.78
N LYS A 286 15.25 -12.60 -11.78
CA LYS A 286 15.72 -13.82 -12.45
C LYS A 286 15.34 -15.09 -11.68
N LYS A 287 14.66 -14.96 -10.52
CA LYS A 287 14.32 -16.04 -9.58
C LYS A 287 15.54 -16.71 -8.93
N ASP A 288 16.69 -16.07 -8.94
CA ASP A 288 17.85 -16.46 -8.13
C ASP A 288 17.69 -15.88 -6.72
N PHE A 289 16.80 -16.52 -5.95
CA PHE A 289 16.47 -16.04 -4.61
C PHE A 289 17.62 -16.21 -3.62
N ASP A 290 18.47 -17.22 -3.77
CA ASP A 290 19.66 -17.42 -2.94
C ASP A 290 20.69 -16.33 -3.19
N GLY A 291 20.94 -16.01 -4.45
CA GLY A 291 21.78 -14.90 -4.86
C GLY A 291 21.25 -13.56 -4.35
N ALA A 292 19.93 -13.34 -4.46
CA ALA A 292 19.27 -12.11 -3.98
C ALA A 292 19.42 -11.95 -2.45
N ILE A 293 19.18 -13.03 -1.67
CA ILE A 293 19.36 -13.03 -0.23
C ILE A 293 20.80 -12.71 0.15
N SER A 294 21.77 -13.42 -0.44
CA SER A 294 23.19 -13.21 -0.15
C SER A 294 23.63 -11.79 -0.47
N CYS A 295 23.25 -11.30 -1.64
CA CYS A 295 23.52 -9.93 -2.10
C CYS A 295 22.93 -8.89 -1.13
N ALA A 296 21.68 -9.01 -0.76
CA ALA A 296 21.00 -8.02 0.10
C ALA A 296 21.48 -8.10 1.56
N LYS A 297 21.81 -9.28 2.07
CA LYS A 297 22.47 -9.44 3.38
C LYS A 297 23.84 -8.78 3.43
N ASN A 298 24.61 -8.83 2.34
CA ASN A 298 25.88 -8.12 2.25
C ASN A 298 25.67 -6.60 2.37
N ILE A 299 24.68 -6.04 1.70
CA ILE A 299 24.30 -4.62 1.88
C ILE A 299 23.99 -4.33 3.34
N ALA A 300 23.11 -5.15 3.95
CA ALA A 300 22.69 -4.96 5.34
C ALA A 300 23.87 -5.03 6.33
N SER A 301 24.82 -5.95 6.09
CA SER A 301 26.04 -6.06 6.89
C SER A 301 26.94 -4.83 6.82
N GLN A 302 27.10 -4.25 5.62
CA GLN A 302 27.93 -3.06 5.43
C GLN A 302 27.27 -1.77 5.95
N MET A 303 25.93 -1.68 5.82
CA MET A 303 25.18 -0.49 6.20
C MET A 303 24.78 -0.47 7.68
N GLY A 304 24.70 -1.62 8.33
CA GLY A 304 24.28 -1.76 9.72
C GLY A 304 22.94 -1.05 10.00
N ALA A 305 22.96 -0.13 10.96
CA ALA A 305 21.78 0.65 11.32
C ALA A 305 21.23 1.54 10.18
N ASN A 306 22.05 1.87 9.16
CA ASN A 306 21.66 2.70 8.03
C ASN A 306 21.06 1.90 6.85
N THR A 307 20.88 0.58 7.01
CA THR A 307 20.23 -0.27 6.00
C THR A 307 18.82 0.24 5.71
N LYS A 308 18.50 0.47 4.42
CA LYS A 308 17.16 0.92 4.01
C LYS A 308 16.13 -0.21 4.15
N ALA A 309 14.89 0.16 4.50
CA ALA A 309 13.78 -0.79 4.66
C ALA A 309 13.60 -1.74 3.45
N ARG A 310 13.71 -1.21 2.24
CA ARG A 310 13.59 -1.99 0.99
C ARG A 310 14.55 -3.17 0.89
N THR A 311 15.74 -3.10 1.52
CA THR A 311 16.71 -4.19 1.53
C THR A 311 16.18 -5.37 2.33
N TYR A 312 15.61 -5.13 3.51
CA TYR A 312 14.98 -6.16 4.32
C TYR A 312 13.73 -6.75 3.65
N LYS A 313 12.94 -5.91 2.98
CA LYS A 313 11.79 -6.36 2.17
C LYS A 313 12.23 -7.36 1.09
N LEU A 314 13.30 -7.06 0.36
CA LEU A 314 13.82 -7.95 -0.69
C LEU A 314 14.28 -9.30 -0.11
N ILE A 315 14.96 -9.30 1.04
CA ILE A 315 15.39 -10.52 1.71
C ILE A 315 14.16 -11.33 2.15
N ALA A 316 13.19 -10.69 2.81
CA ALA A 316 11.98 -11.33 3.30
C ALA A 316 11.18 -11.98 2.16
N ASP A 317 10.94 -11.23 1.08
CA ASP A 317 10.22 -11.74 -0.08
C ASP A 317 10.97 -12.90 -0.74
N SER A 318 12.30 -12.81 -0.87
CA SER A 318 13.11 -13.90 -1.43
C SER A 318 12.98 -15.19 -0.61
N TYR A 319 12.96 -15.10 0.72
CA TYR A 319 12.70 -16.27 1.58
C TYR A 319 11.29 -16.83 1.39
N LEU A 320 10.26 -15.97 1.25
CA LEU A 320 8.89 -16.43 0.99
C LEU A 320 8.76 -17.11 -0.37
N GLN A 321 9.43 -16.60 -1.41
CA GLN A 321 9.46 -17.25 -2.73
C GLN A 321 10.09 -18.66 -2.65
N LYS A 322 11.06 -18.87 -1.77
CA LYS A 322 11.63 -20.18 -1.46
C LYS A 322 10.77 -21.03 -0.51
N LYS A 323 9.63 -20.51 -0.04
CA LYS A 323 8.78 -21.13 0.99
C LYS A 323 9.49 -21.30 2.34
N ASP A 324 10.56 -20.56 2.60
CA ASP A 324 11.23 -20.48 3.89
C ASP A 324 10.62 -19.34 4.73
N THR A 325 9.50 -19.63 5.33
CA THR A 325 8.74 -18.67 6.14
C THR A 325 9.44 -18.33 7.45
N ALA A 326 10.24 -19.26 8.01
CA ALA A 326 11.03 -19.01 9.21
C ALA A 326 12.13 -17.98 8.94
N GLY A 327 12.87 -18.13 7.84
CA GLY A 327 13.84 -17.14 7.39
C GLY A 327 13.22 -15.80 7.03
N ALA A 328 11.99 -15.79 6.48
CA ALA A 328 11.30 -14.57 6.11
C ALA A 328 10.92 -13.70 7.31
N LYS A 329 10.47 -14.32 8.42
CA LYS A 329 9.93 -13.61 9.59
C LYS A 329 10.86 -12.54 10.13
N GLU A 330 12.13 -12.88 10.36
CA GLU A 330 13.12 -11.96 10.90
C GLU A 330 13.23 -10.68 10.04
N PHE A 331 13.27 -10.85 8.72
CA PHE A 331 13.43 -9.72 7.80
C PHE A 331 12.12 -8.94 7.55
N VAL A 332 10.98 -9.59 7.69
CA VAL A 332 9.67 -8.89 7.74
C VAL A 332 9.63 -7.97 8.96
N ASP A 333 10.05 -8.44 10.13
CA ASP A 333 10.07 -7.62 11.35
C ASP A 333 11.03 -6.42 11.20
N GLN A 334 12.23 -6.65 10.65
CA GLN A 334 13.20 -5.58 10.38
C GLN A 334 12.66 -4.57 9.33
N TYR A 335 11.95 -5.05 8.32
CA TYR A 335 11.30 -4.19 7.33
C TYR A 335 10.25 -3.28 7.98
N PHE A 336 9.30 -3.86 8.72
CA PHE A 336 8.24 -3.10 9.38
C PHE A 336 8.75 -2.15 10.47
N ALA A 337 9.87 -2.47 11.12
CA ALA A 337 10.52 -1.58 12.08
C ALA A 337 11.16 -0.34 11.45
N LYS A 338 11.49 -0.39 10.15
CA LYS A 338 12.18 0.70 9.43
C LYS A 338 11.34 1.41 8.38
N ALA A 339 10.31 0.74 7.85
CA ALA A 339 9.43 1.35 6.86
C ALA A 339 8.57 2.43 7.52
N LYS A 340 8.40 3.55 6.83
CA LYS A 340 7.48 4.59 7.26
C LYS A 340 6.05 4.11 7.06
N PRO A 341 5.12 4.40 7.98
CA PRO A 341 3.73 3.94 7.87
C PRO A 341 3.06 4.30 6.53
N GLU A 342 3.36 5.49 6.00
CA GLU A 342 2.84 6.00 4.74
C GLU A 342 3.40 5.30 3.49
N GLU A 343 4.50 4.55 3.63
CA GLU A 343 5.12 3.78 2.56
C GLU A 343 4.59 2.34 2.49
N LEU A 344 3.90 1.88 3.55
CA LEU A 344 3.38 0.52 3.61
C LEU A 344 2.18 0.34 2.68
N THR A 345 2.15 -0.79 2.00
CA THR A 345 1.10 -1.20 1.07
C THR A 345 0.37 -2.45 1.56
N ALA A 346 -0.78 -2.74 0.97
CA ALA A 346 -1.51 -3.98 1.24
C ALA A 346 -0.67 -5.24 0.99
N MET A 347 0.21 -5.21 -0.01
CA MET A 347 1.14 -6.32 -0.30
C MET A 347 2.16 -6.55 0.81
N ASP A 348 2.58 -5.49 1.52
CA ASP A 348 3.50 -5.62 2.66
C ASP A 348 2.83 -6.34 3.82
N TYR A 349 1.58 -6.02 4.10
CA TYR A 349 0.80 -6.72 5.11
C TYR A 349 0.47 -8.16 4.69
N GLN A 350 0.23 -8.43 3.41
CA GLN A 350 0.11 -9.80 2.90
C GLN A 350 1.42 -10.58 3.09
N MET A 351 2.57 -9.97 2.84
CA MET A 351 3.89 -10.54 3.11
C MET A 351 4.06 -10.87 4.61
N LYS A 352 3.63 -9.96 5.49
CA LYS A 352 3.63 -10.20 6.95
C LYS A 352 2.72 -11.38 7.32
N ALA A 353 1.50 -11.42 6.80
CA ALA A 353 0.58 -12.54 7.01
C ALA A 353 1.20 -13.88 6.56
N ALA A 354 1.85 -13.91 5.39
CA ALA A 354 2.51 -15.09 4.87
C ALA A 354 3.67 -15.56 5.78
N ALA A 355 4.52 -14.65 6.23
CA ALA A 355 5.66 -14.97 7.11
C ALA A 355 5.23 -15.52 8.47
N TYR A 356 4.09 -15.09 8.99
CA TYR A 356 3.56 -15.54 10.28
C TYR A 356 2.61 -16.74 10.19
N SER A 357 2.12 -17.10 8.98
CA SER A 357 1.07 -18.10 8.75
C SER A 357 1.39 -19.52 9.24
N VAL A 358 2.68 -19.88 9.32
CA VAL A 358 3.14 -21.20 9.73
C VAL A 358 3.58 -21.26 11.21
N ILE A 359 3.58 -20.13 11.91
CA ILE A 359 4.04 -20.04 13.29
C ILE A 359 2.87 -20.29 14.22
N PRO A 360 2.88 -21.38 15.02
CA PRO A 360 1.81 -21.66 15.96
C PRO A 360 1.62 -20.50 16.98
N GLY A 361 0.37 -20.14 17.25
CA GLY A 361 0.03 -19.09 18.20
C GLY A 361 0.15 -17.65 17.65
N GLN A 362 0.47 -17.50 16.36
CA GLN A 362 0.58 -16.20 15.70
C GLN A 362 -0.63 -15.90 14.79
N GLU A 363 -1.71 -16.66 14.92
CA GLU A 363 -2.91 -16.50 14.10
C GLU A 363 -3.54 -15.10 14.24
N GLU A 364 -3.38 -14.48 15.43
CA GLU A 364 -3.85 -13.11 15.65
C GLU A 364 -3.02 -12.08 14.84
N VAL A 365 -1.71 -12.27 14.76
CA VAL A 365 -0.84 -11.41 13.93
C VAL A 365 -1.21 -11.54 12.46
N VAL A 366 -1.52 -12.75 12.00
CA VAL A 366 -1.97 -13.00 10.62
C VAL A 366 -3.31 -12.30 10.36
N PHE A 367 -4.26 -12.41 11.29
CA PHE A 367 -5.57 -11.77 11.18
C PHE A 367 -5.45 -10.25 11.07
N ASN A 368 -4.71 -9.65 11.99
CA ASN A 368 -4.49 -8.20 12.00
C ASN A 368 -3.72 -7.71 10.76
N ALA A 369 -2.77 -8.50 10.25
CA ALA A 369 -2.08 -8.17 9.02
C ALA A 369 -3.05 -8.11 7.83
N TYR A 370 -3.97 -9.07 7.67
CA TYR A 370 -4.99 -8.98 6.63
C TYR A 370 -5.89 -7.76 6.81
N LEU A 371 -6.34 -7.46 8.05
CA LEU A 371 -7.20 -6.30 8.32
C LEU A 371 -6.51 -4.97 7.98
N GLU A 372 -5.24 -4.79 8.36
CA GLU A 372 -4.50 -3.57 8.02
C GLU A 372 -4.28 -3.45 6.50
N GLY A 373 -3.96 -4.54 5.82
CA GLY A 373 -3.85 -4.55 4.36
C GLY A 373 -5.16 -4.14 3.67
N ILE A 374 -6.30 -4.66 4.13
CA ILE A 374 -7.63 -4.31 3.62
C ILE A 374 -7.95 -2.83 3.89
N LYS A 375 -7.58 -2.31 5.05
CA LYS A 375 -7.84 -0.93 5.45
C LYS A 375 -7.12 0.07 4.56
N ILE A 376 -5.83 -0.17 4.24
CA ILE A 376 -5.01 0.77 3.47
C ILE A 376 -5.16 0.66 1.95
N ASP A 377 -5.62 -0.49 1.42
CA ASP A 377 -5.86 -0.61 -0.02
C ASP A 377 -7.01 0.29 -0.45
N THR A 378 -6.89 0.91 -1.62
CA THR A 378 -7.93 1.78 -2.17
C THR A 378 -8.79 1.09 -3.23
N VAL A 379 -8.35 -0.08 -3.72
CA VAL A 379 -9.00 -0.84 -4.79
C VAL A 379 -9.87 -1.93 -4.18
N VAL A 380 -11.16 -1.91 -4.48
CA VAL A 380 -12.15 -2.84 -3.89
C VAL A 380 -11.83 -4.30 -4.24
N GLU A 381 -11.42 -4.56 -5.47
CA GLU A 381 -11.05 -5.89 -5.95
C GLU A 381 -9.88 -6.49 -5.15
N ASN A 382 -8.86 -5.69 -4.85
CA ASN A 382 -7.74 -6.10 -4.01
C ASN A 382 -8.17 -6.41 -2.58
N LYS A 383 -9.06 -5.57 -2.00
CA LYS A 383 -9.63 -5.83 -0.67
C LYS A 383 -10.37 -7.15 -0.63
N VAL A 384 -11.18 -7.43 -1.65
CA VAL A 384 -11.91 -8.70 -1.77
C VAL A 384 -10.97 -9.89 -1.87
N ASP A 385 -9.89 -9.78 -2.65
CA ASP A 385 -8.86 -10.83 -2.77
C ASP A 385 -8.15 -11.10 -1.43
N LEU A 386 -7.80 -10.05 -0.68
CA LEU A 386 -7.22 -10.18 0.66
C LEU A 386 -8.18 -10.86 1.65
N LEU A 387 -9.48 -10.51 1.60
CA LEU A 387 -10.51 -11.13 2.43
C LEU A 387 -10.66 -12.62 2.09
N ASP A 388 -10.67 -12.98 0.81
CA ASP A 388 -10.73 -14.37 0.37
C ASP A 388 -9.50 -15.19 0.80
N LYS A 389 -8.30 -14.64 0.66
CA LYS A 389 -7.06 -15.27 1.10
C LYS A 389 -7.04 -15.48 2.62
N GLY A 390 -7.41 -14.45 3.38
CA GLY A 390 -7.50 -14.53 4.83
C GLY A 390 -8.55 -15.54 5.28
N ALA A 391 -9.76 -15.50 4.70
CA ALA A 391 -10.84 -16.45 5.01
C ALA A 391 -10.41 -17.90 4.72
N ALA A 392 -9.75 -18.14 3.57
CA ALA A 392 -9.24 -19.46 3.23
C ALA A 392 -8.20 -19.96 4.24
N PHE A 393 -7.29 -19.08 4.69
CA PHE A 393 -6.30 -19.41 5.71
C PHE A 393 -6.99 -19.83 7.03
N PHE A 394 -7.92 -19.02 7.56
CA PHE A 394 -8.58 -19.30 8.82
C PHE A 394 -9.50 -20.52 8.73
N LYS A 395 -10.13 -20.75 7.58
CA LYS A 395 -10.87 -21.98 7.29
C LYS A 395 -9.97 -23.22 7.41
N ALA A 396 -8.79 -23.18 6.78
CA ALA A 396 -7.82 -24.28 6.80
C ALA A 396 -7.27 -24.56 8.23
N LYS A 397 -7.19 -23.51 9.07
CA LYS A 397 -6.80 -23.61 10.48
C LYS A 397 -7.95 -24.04 11.41
N GLY A 398 -9.15 -24.24 10.91
CA GLY A 398 -10.34 -24.53 11.72
C GLY A 398 -10.86 -23.33 12.53
N MET A 399 -10.31 -22.13 12.35
CA MET A 399 -10.70 -20.91 13.05
C MET A 399 -11.88 -20.24 12.33
N ARG A 400 -13.01 -20.95 12.35
CA ARG A 400 -14.18 -20.68 11.53
C ARG A 400 -14.87 -19.34 11.86
N GLU A 401 -14.77 -18.85 13.09
CA GLU A 401 -15.30 -17.53 13.46
C GLU A 401 -14.55 -16.42 12.75
N LYS A 402 -13.20 -16.47 12.75
CA LYS A 402 -12.37 -15.48 12.02
C LYS A 402 -12.60 -15.53 10.50
N GLU A 403 -12.81 -16.74 9.95
CA GLU A 403 -13.27 -16.88 8.56
C GLU A 403 -14.58 -16.11 8.34
N GLY A 404 -15.56 -16.27 9.22
CA GLY A 404 -16.83 -15.57 9.16
C GLY A 404 -16.68 -14.05 9.25
N ASP A 405 -15.80 -13.56 10.12
CA ASP A 405 -15.54 -12.13 10.28
C ASP A 405 -14.96 -11.49 8.99
N LEU A 406 -14.08 -12.19 8.27
CA LEU A 406 -13.56 -11.73 6.99
C LEU A 406 -14.60 -11.82 5.86
N LEU A 407 -15.33 -12.94 5.76
CA LEU A 407 -16.38 -13.09 4.76
C LEU A 407 -17.52 -12.08 4.95
N SER A 408 -17.83 -11.70 6.19
CA SER A 408 -18.82 -10.66 6.48
C SER A 408 -18.39 -9.29 5.94
N GLN A 409 -17.12 -8.92 6.09
CA GLN A 409 -16.57 -7.69 5.50
C GLN A 409 -16.62 -7.73 3.96
N LYS A 410 -16.41 -8.91 3.36
CA LYS A 410 -16.51 -9.09 1.92
C LYS A 410 -17.90 -8.75 1.38
N ILE A 411 -18.97 -9.17 2.08
CA ILE A 411 -20.35 -8.81 1.72
C ILE A 411 -20.53 -7.30 1.70
N ALA A 412 -20.00 -6.60 2.71
CA ALA A 412 -20.14 -5.14 2.81
C ALA A 412 -19.41 -4.38 1.67
N LEU A 413 -18.36 -4.96 1.10
CA LEU A 413 -17.57 -4.35 0.02
C LEU A 413 -18.11 -4.65 -1.38
N LYS A 414 -18.79 -5.77 -1.57
CA LYS A 414 -19.30 -6.17 -2.89
C LYS A 414 -20.57 -5.38 -3.26
N PRO A 415 -20.63 -4.75 -4.44
CA PRO A 415 -21.84 -4.06 -4.89
C PRO A 415 -23.05 -4.97 -5.02
N LYS A 416 -22.81 -6.23 -5.39
CA LYS A 416 -23.84 -7.28 -5.54
C LYS A 416 -23.34 -8.60 -4.95
N PRO A 417 -23.43 -8.78 -3.63
CA PRO A 417 -23.08 -10.06 -3.03
C PRO A 417 -24.01 -11.17 -3.55
N SER A 418 -23.42 -12.33 -3.81
CA SER A 418 -24.16 -13.52 -4.26
C SER A 418 -24.85 -14.23 -3.10
N ILE A 419 -25.76 -15.15 -3.43
CA ILE A 419 -26.39 -16.05 -2.45
C ILE A 419 -25.36 -16.84 -1.64
N ASN A 420 -24.28 -17.30 -2.30
CA ASN A 420 -23.21 -18.04 -1.65
C ASN A 420 -22.41 -17.18 -0.67
N ASP A 421 -22.21 -15.90 -0.96
CA ASP A 421 -21.50 -15.00 -0.03
C ASP A 421 -22.22 -14.94 1.32
N TYR A 422 -23.55 -14.77 1.33
CA TYR A 422 -24.34 -14.77 2.57
C TYR A 422 -24.36 -16.14 3.26
N PHE A 423 -24.48 -17.20 2.47
CA PHE A 423 -24.55 -18.56 2.99
C PHE A 423 -23.22 -18.97 3.67
N ASP A 424 -22.10 -18.64 3.05
CA ASP A 424 -20.77 -18.98 3.56
C ASP A 424 -20.44 -18.25 4.87
N VAL A 425 -20.86 -16.98 5.03
CA VAL A 425 -20.74 -16.26 6.31
C VAL A 425 -21.49 -16.97 7.42
N GLY A 426 -22.77 -17.28 7.20
CA GLY A 426 -23.59 -17.94 8.20
C GLY A 426 -23.03 -19.30 8.61
N ARG A 427 -22.58 -20.10 7.64
CA ARG A 427 -21.95 -21.41 7.88
C ARG A 427 -20.62 -21.29 8.62
N ALA A 428 -19.79 -20.31 8.25
CA ALA A 428 -18.51 -20.11 8.93
C ALA A 428 -18.73 -19.85 10.42
N TYR A 429 -19.63 -18.95 10.77
CA TYR A 429 -19.97 -18.68 12.18
C TYR A 429 -20.60 -19.89 12.89
N TYR A 430 -21.48 -20.65 12.21
CA TYR A 430 -22.08 -21.84 12.79
C TYR A 430 -21.06 -22.88 13.20
N PHE A 431 -20.16 -23.23 12.27
CA PHE A 431 -19.09 -24.19 12.53
C PHE A 431 -17.99 -23.65 13.44
N GLY A 432 -17.93 -22.33 13.64
CA GLY A 432 -17.07 -21.66 14.62
C GLY A 432 -17.67 -21.57 16.02
N GLY A 433 -18.91 -22.04 16.22
CA GLY A 433 -19.61 -21.94 17.50
C GLY A 433 -20.15 -20.52 17.82
N ALA A 434 -19.98 -19.57 16.90
CA ALA A 434 -20.47 -18.20 17.04
C ALA A 434 -21.97 -18.10 16.67
N ASN A 435 -22.81 -18.87 17.37
CA ASN A 435 -24.21 -19.12 17.01
C ASN A 435 -25.05 -17.85 16.85
N LYS A 436 -24.81 -16.82 17.66
CA LYS A 436 -25.51 -15.53 17.53
C LYS A 436 -25.13 -14.82 16.23
N LYS A 437 -23.83 -14.74 15.90
CA LYS A 437 -23.37 -14.17 14.63
C LYS A 437 -23.91 -14.96 13.42
N SER A 438 -23.97 -16.31 13.54
CA SER A 438 -24.54 -17.17 12.52
C SER A 438 -26.03 -16.89 12.34
N TYR A 439 -26.80 -16.80 13.42
CA TYR A 439 -28.23 -16.47 13.37
C TYR A 439 -28.45 -15.13 12.65
N ASP A 440 -27.71 -14.09 13.03
CA ASP A 440 -27.82 -12.76 12.44
C ASP A 440 -27.46 -12.76 10.94
N ALA A 441 -26.46 -13.54 10.55
CA ALA A 441 -26.10 -13.72 9.15
C ALA A 441 -27.24 -14.39 8.34
N PHE A 442 -27.91 -15.39 8.90
CA PHE A 442 -29.05 -16.03 8.24
C PHE A 442 -30.34 -15.18 8.31
N VAL A 443 -30.48 -14.27 9.27
CA VAL A 443 -31.51 -13.21 9.21
C VAL A 443 -31.28 -12.33 7.99
N ALA A 444 -30.06 -11.85 7.78
CA ALA A 444 -29.72 -11.05 6.59
C ALA A 444 -29.91 -11.85 5.29
N PHE A 445 -29.55 -13.14 5.30
CA PHE A 445 -29.80 -14.05 4.16
C PHE A 445 -31.28 -14.10 3.80
N THR A 446 -32.15 -14.38 4.78
CA THR A 446 -33.60 -14.51 4.53
C THR A 446 -34.28 -13.21 4.13
N GLN A 447 -33.75 -12.08 4.53
CA GLN A 447 -34.19 -10.74 4.08
C GLN A 447 -33.84 -10.51 2.60
N LYS A 448 -32.63 -10.92 2.19
CA LYS A 448 -32.13 -10.70 0.83
C LYS A 448 -32.64 -11.73 -0.17
N TYR A 449 -32.79 -12.97 0.26
CA TYR A 449 -33.21 -14.14 -0.54
C TYR A 449 -34.37 -14.91 0.15
N PRO A 450 -35.55 -14.29 0.29
CA PRO A 450 -36.70 -14.90 1.01
C PRO A 450 -37.26 -16.15 0.34
N GLU A 451 -36.94 -16.38 -0.94
CA GLU A 451 -37.35 -17.54 -1.74
C GLU A 451 -36.45 -18.76 -1.54
N GLU A 452 -35.36 -18.63 -0.80
CA GLU A 452 -34.37 -19.69 -0.60
C GLU A 452 -34.61 -20.45 0.71
N VAL A 453 -34.99 -21.69 0.62
CA VAL A 453 -35.29 -22.55 1.79
C VAL A 453 -34.12 -22.68 2.75
N TYR A 454 -32.88 -22.71 2.23
CA TYR A 454 -31.68 -22.88 3.04
C TYR A 454 -31.47 -21.75 4.04
N GLY A 455 -31.85 -20.52 3.70
CA GLY A 455 -31.81 -19.40 4.62
C GLY A 455 -32.71 -19.63 5.84
N TRP A 456 -33.96 -20.08 5.62
CA TRP A 456 -34.92 -20.38 6.67
C TRP A 456 -34.50 -21.59 7.50
N GLU A 457 -34.02 -22.66 6.85
CA GLU A 457 -33.54 -23.87 7.53
C GLU A 457 -32.38 -23.57 8.48
N TRP A 458 -31.35 -22.84 8.00
CA TRP A 458 -30.19 -22.51 8.82
C TRP A 458 -30.52 -21.49 9.91
N LYS A 459 -31.38 -20.51 9.63
CA LYS A 459 -31.88 -19.59 10.65
C LYS A 459 -32.57 -20.33 11.78
N PHE A 460 -33.48 -21.25 11.45
CA PHE A 460 -34.16 -22.12 12.42
C PHE A 460 -33.17 -23.00 13.19
N ASN A 461 -32.20 -23.62 12.52
CA ASN A 461 -31.20 -24.45 13.19
C ASN A 461 -30.37 -23.63 14.21
N ASN A 462 -29.97 -22.43 13.88
CA ASN A 462 -29.29 -21.55 14.82
C ASN A 462 -30.17 -21.12 15.98
N ALA A 463 -31.43 -20.77 15.71
CA ALA A 463 -32.39 -20.44 16.75
C ALA A 463 -32.57 -21.59 17.75
N ARG A 464 -32.63 -22.86 17.26
CA ARG A 464 -32.66 -24.03 18.14
C ARG A 464 -31.44 -24.18 19.04
N VAL A 465 -30.26 -23.88 18.54
CA VAL A 465 -29.02 -23.93 19.35
C VAL A 465 -29.04 -22.84 20.42
N LEU A 466 -29.46 -21.61 20.06
CA LEU A 466 -29.61 -20.51 21.00
C LEU A 466 -30.69 -20.80 22.07
N ASP A 467 -31.79 -21.42 21.69
CA ASP A 467 -32.91 -21.76 22.56
C ASP A 467 -32.59 -22.92 23.54
N SER A 468 -31.67 -23.82 23.14
CA SER A 468 -31.31 -25.01 23.98
C SER A 468 -30.69 -24.62 25.32
N VAL A 469 -30.16 -23.40 25.44
CA VAL A 469 -29.51 -22.91 26.67
C VAL A 469 -30.52 -22.37 27.68
N LYS A 470 -31.65 -21.76 27.22
CA LYS A 470 -32.60 -21.05 28.07
C LYS A 470 -34.07 -21.54 27.96
N GLN A 471 -34.40 -22.30 26.93
CA GLN A 471 -35.79 -22.74 26.59
C GLN A 471 -36.76 -21.56 26.45
N ASP A 472 -36.30 -20.41 25.91
CA ASP A 472 -37.05 -19.15 25.85
C ASP A 472 -37.99 -19.07 24.63
N SER A 473 -38.21 -20.17 23.92
CA SER A 473 -39.08 -20.24 22.71
C SER A 473 -38.58 -19.40 21.52
N ILE A 474 -37.31 -19.06 21.49
CA ILE A 474 -36.68 -18.25 20.42
C ILE A 474 -36.83 -18.92 19.06
N ALA A 475 -36.75 -20.26 19.01
CA ALA A 475 -36.84 -21.03 17.77
C ALA A 475 -38.27 -21.20 17.22
N VAL A 476 -39.31 -20.92 18.02
CA VAL A 476 -40.72 -21.12 17.61
C VAL A 476 -41.11 -20.26 16.40
N PRO A 477 -40.84 -18.93 16.38
CA PRO A 477 -41.18 -18.12 15.22
C PRO A 477 -40.48 -18.59 13.94
N ASP A 478 -39.19 -19.02 14.05
CA ASP A 478 -38.43 -19.49 12.89
C ASP A 478 -38.87 -20.86 12.41
N ALA A 479 -39.30 -21.76 13.33
CA ALA A 479 -39.93 -23.01 12.97
C ALA A 479 -41.24 -22.79 12.22
N LEU A 480 -42.09 -21.86 12.68
CA LEU A 480 -43.33 -21.50 12.00
C LEU A 480 -43.08 -20.97 10.60
N LYS A 481 -42.06 -20.10 10.42
CA LYS A 481 -41.68 -19.57 9.10
C LYS A 481 -41.12 -20.64 8.17
N LEU A 482 -40.32 -21.56 8.66
CA LEU A 482 -39.80 -22.68 7.87
C LEU A 482 -40.92 -23.64 7.47
N LEU A 483 -41.88 -23.88 8.36
CA LEU A 483 -43.05 -24.70 8.07
C LEU A 483 -43.93 -24.06 6.98
N GLU A 484 -44.30 -22.77 7.15
CA GLU A 484 -45.03 -21.97 6.16
C GLU A 484 -44.36 -21.99 4.78
N PHE A 485 -43.03 -21.82 4.76
CA PHE A 485 -42.26 -21.88 3.51
C PHE A 485 -42.37 -23.27 2.87
N SER A 486 -42.21 -24.32 3.67
CA SER A 486 -42.21 -25.70 3.21
C SER A 486 -43.60 -26.21 2.75
N GLU A 487 -44.68 -25.58 3.23
CA GLU A 487 -46.06 -25.85 2.80
C GLU A 487 -46.33 -25.47 1.34
N LYS A 488 -45.48 -24.59 0.74
CA LYS A 488 -45.59 -24.21 -0.68
C LYS A 488 -45.32 -25.38 -1.64
N ASP A 489 -44.42 -26.30 -1.23
CA ASP A 489 -44.10 -27.53 -1.97
C ASP A 489 -43.61 -28.60 -1.00
N THR A 490 -44.55 -29.31 -0.41
CA THR A 490 -44.25 -30.31 0.63
C THR A 490 -43.49 -31.52 0.10
N ALA A 491 -43.55 -31.80 -1.20
CA ALA A 491 -42.79 -32.88 -1.81
C ALA A 491 -41.30 -32.51 -1.90
N LYS A 492 -41.00 -31.29 -2.36
CA LYS A 492 -39.64 -30.75 -2.49
C LYS A 492 -39.00 -30.50 -1.13
N PHE A 493 -39.74 -29.95 -0.17
CA PHE A 493 -39.24 -29.51 1.13
C PHE A 493 -39.65 -30.43 2.28
N LYS A 494 -39.92 -31.73 2.00
CA LYS A 494 -40.35 -32.70 3.00
C LYS A 494 -39.48 -32.73 4.25
N LYS A 495 -38.16 -32.70 4.08
CA LYS A 495 -37.21 -32.71 5.20
C LYS A 495 -37.39 -31.50 6.11
N GLN A 496 -37.43 -30.30 5.55
CA GLN A 496 -37.60 -29.05 6.27
C GLN A 496 -38.95 -28.97 6.97
N TYR A 497 -40.01 -29.40 6.28
CA TYR A 497 -41.35 -29.47 6.85
C TYR A 497 -41.40 -30.37 8.09
N LEU A 498 -40.90 -31.60 7.99
CA LEU A 498 -40.88 -32.53 9.11
C LEU A 498 -40.00 -32.06 10.26
N ALA A 499 -38.88 -31.40 9.98
CA ALA A 499 -38.01 -30.85 11.00
C ALA A 499 -38.70 -29.73 11.79
N ALA A 500 -39.36 -28.79 11.10
CA ALA A 500 -40.07 -27.67 11.70
C ALA A 500 -41.32 -28.19 12.49
N ALA A 501 -42.14 -29.04 11.87
CA ALA A 501 -43.34 -29.60 12.51
C ALA A 501 -42.96 -30.44 13.73
N GLY A 502 -41.91 -31.26 13.66
CA GLY A 502 -41.42 -32.06 14.79
C GLY A 502 -40.93 -31.22 15.96
N PHE A 503 -40.23 -30.10 15.68
CA PHE A 503 -39.84 -29.17 16.72
C PHE A 503 -41.07 -28.51 17.39
N LEU A 504 -42.00 -28.02 16.59
CA LEU A 504 -43.24 -27.40 17.10
C LEU A 504 -44.09 -28.38 17.91
N LEU A 505 -44.23 -29.65 17.45
CA LEU A 505 -44.82 -30.71 18.22
C LEU A 505 -44.17 -30.85 19.60
N GLY A 506 -42.86 -30.96 19.63
CA GLY A 506 -42.08 -31.07 20.87
C GLY A 506 -42.25 -29.86 21.80
N TYR A 507 -42.19 -28.65 21.26
CA TYR A 507 -42.38 -27.41 22.01
C TYR A 507 -43.78 -27.34 22.63
N TYR A 508 -44.85 -27.52 21.83
CA TYR A 508 -46.22 -27.41 22.34
C TYR A 508 -46.59 -28.53 23.33
N ASN A 509 -46.03 -29.70 23.13
CA ASN A 509 -46.27 -30.79 24.09
C ASN A 509 -45.48 -30.62 25.40
N ASN A 510 -44.19 -30.28 25.31
CA ASN A 510 -43.28 -30.38 26.46
C ASN A 510 -43.10 -29.05 27.20
N VAL A 511 -43.12 -27.92 26.50
CA VAL A 511 -42.87 -26.59 27.07
C VAL A 511 -44.17 -25.83 27.29
N ALA A 512 -44.91 -25.57 26.22
CA ALA A 512 -46.18 -24.82 26.29
C ALA A 512 -47.35 -25.62 26.92
N LYS A 513 -47.21 -26.94 27.01
CA LYS A 513 -48.26 -27.84 27.55
C LYS A 513 -49.62 -27.73 26.82
N ASP A 514 -49.60 -27.32 25.54
CA ASP A 514 -50.75 -27.20 24.65
C ASP A 514 -50.94 -28.47 23.83
N GLY A 515 -51.68 -29.42 24.36
CA GLY A 515 -51.92 -30.68 23.70
C GLY A 515 -52.79 -30.56 22.42
N ALA A 516 -53.55 -29.47 22.24
CA ALA A 516 -54.32 -29.26 21.02
C ALA A 516 -53.42 -28.89 19.86
N LYS A 517 -52.51 -27.96 20.06
CA LYS A 517 -51.48 -27.62 19.07
C LYS A 517 -50.51 -28.78 18.82
N ALA A 518 -50.13 -29.53 19.86
CA ALA A 518 -49.32 -30.73 19.66
C ALA A 518 -50.00 -31.73 18.73
N LEU A 519 -51.32 -31.96 18.90
CA LEU A 519 -52.11 -32.81 17.99
C LEU A 519 -52.19 -32.26 16.56
N GLU A 520 -52.25 -30.96 16.40
CA GLU A 520 -52.20 -30.33 15.07
C GLU A 520 -50.90 -30.68 14.33
N TYR A 521 -49.74 -30.50 14.96
CA TYR A 521 -48.45 -30.75 14.30
C TYR A 521 -48.19 -32.22 14.02
N ILE A 522 -48.57 -33.14 14.91
CA ILE A 522 -48.43 -34.57 14.60
C ILE A 522 -49.35 -35.00 13.44
N ASN A 523 -50.58 -34.43 13.34
CA ASN A 523 -51.43 -34.67 12.19
C ASN A 523 -50.82 -34.11 10.88
N LYS A 524 -50.21 -32.92 10.91
CA LYS A 524 -49.47 -32.38 9.77
C LYS A 524 -48.32 -33.30 9.33
N MET A 525 -47.58 -33.91 10.26
CA MET A 525 -46.53 -34.88 9.94
C MET A 525 -47.07 -36.15 9.31
N LEU A 526 -48.22 -36.66 9.81
CA LEU A 526 -48.90 -37.84 9.28
C LEU A 526 -49.50 -37.64 7.89
N LEU A 527 -49.78 -36.41 7.46
CA LEU A 527 -50.16 -36.11 6.08
C LEU A 527 -49.04 -36.44 5.07
N LEU A 528 -47.78 -36.31 5.48
CA LEU A 528 -46.61 -36.59 4.63
C LEU A 528 -46.08 -38.02 4.81
N ASP A 529 -46.37 -38.67 5.92
CA ASP A 529 -45.94 -40.03 6.23
C ASP A 529 -47.02 -40.78 7.03
N PRO A 530 -48.14 -41.17 6.36
CA PRO A 530 -49.31 -41.71 7.02
C PRO A 530 -49.11 -43.07 7.73
N THR A 531 -48.10 -43.82 7.30
CA THR A 531 -47.79 -45.16 7.79
C THR A 531 -46.71 -45.19 8.86
N ASN A 532 -46.18 -44.02 9.24
CA ASN A 532 -45.12 -43.93 10.23
C ASN A 532 -45.61 -44.30 11.63
N GLN A 533 -45.21 -45.49 12.07
CA GLN A 533 -45.73 -46.07 13.34
C GLN A 533 -45.40 -45.16 14.53
N SER A 534 -44.18 -44.52 14.54
CA SER A 534 -43.79 -43.61 15.62
C SER A 534 -44.72 -42.39 15.72
N TYR A 535 -45.16 -41.87 14.57
CA TYR A 535 -46.09 -40.72 14.53
C TYR A 535 -47.49 -41.12 14.99
N LEU A 536 -47.96 -42.33 14.60
CA LEU A 536 -49.20 -42.87 15.03
C LEU A 536 -49.23 -43.11 16.55
N ASP A 537 -48.17 -43.65 17.12
CA ASP A 537 -48.06 -43.88 18.56
C ASP A 537 -48.09 -42.58 19.36
N ILE A 538 -47.36 -41.54 18.90
CA ILE A 538 -47.36 -40.19 19.50
C ILE A 538 -48.79 -39.60 19.46
N LYS A 539 -49.42 -39.65 18.30
CA LYS A 539 -50.82 -39.19 18.16
C LYS A 539 -51.77 -39.90 19.15
N ASN A 540 -51.73 -41.22 19.20
CA ASN A 540 -52.60 -42.04 20.11
C ASN A 540 -52.32 -41.63 21.57
N GLN A 541 -51.11 -41.39 21.95
CA GLN A 541 -50.72 -40.94 23.29
C GLN A 541 -51.29 -39.56 23.63
N LEU A 542 -51.16 -38.59 22.69
CA LEU A 542 -51.67 -37.22 22.85
C LEU A 542 -53.21 -37.23 22.98
N GLU A 543 -53.91 -38.06 22.22
CA GLU A 543 -55.35 -38.22 22.29
C GLU A 543 -55.83 -38.85 23.63
N LYS A 544 -55.13 -39.87 24.12
CA LYS A 544 -55.34 -40.43 25.45
C LYS A 544 -55.20 -39.40 26.56
N ASN A 545 -54.16 -38.60 26.49
CA ASN A 545 -53.91 -37.54 27.46
C ASN A 545 -54.97 -36.44 27.41
N LYS A 546 -55.50 -36.10 26.24
CA LYS A 546 -56.62 -35.16 26.08
C LYS A 546 -57.91 -35.70 26.73
N LYS A 547 -58.20 -36.94 26.53
CA LYS A 547 -59.38 -37.63 27.17
C LYS A 547 -59.22 -37.70 28.71
N ALA A 548 -58.00 -37.96 29.20
CA ALA A 548 -57.70 -38.02 30.63
C ALA A 548 -57.78 -36.66 31.35
N LYS A 549 -57.45 -35.57 30.67
CA LYS A 549 -57.61 -34.18 31.19
C LYS A 549 -59.09 -33.75 31.22
N GLY A 550 -59.92 -34.32 30.38
CA GLY A 550 -61.40 -34.12 30.38
C GLY A 550 -62.14 -34.89 31.46
N SER A 551 -61.52 -35.90 32.08
CA SER A 551 -62.06 -36.68 33.22
C SER A 551 -61.22 -36.34 34.47
N SER A 552 -61.87 -35.95 35.59
CA SER A 552 -61.26 -35.40 36.83
C SER A 552 -60.38 -36.38 37.64
N SER A 553 -59.71 -37.35 37.01
CA SER A 553 -58.84 -38.35 37.66
C SER A 553 -57.44 -38.47 37.14
N GLY A 554 -56.79 -37.31 36.80
CA GLY A 554 -55.53 -37.27 36.07
C GLY A 554 -54.29 -36.95 36.89
N LYS A 555 -53.96 -37.53 38.06
CA LYS A 555 -52.70 -37.25 38.81
C LYS A 555 -51.62 -38.31 38.72
N ARG A 556 -51.64 -39.34 37.88
CA ARG A 556 -50.70 -40.49 37.92
C ARG A 556 -49.91 -40.81 36.62
N LEU A 557 -49.95 -40.06 35.56
CA LEU A 557 -49.34 -40.45 34.25
C LEU A 557 -48.16 -39.63 33.73
N ILE A 558 -47.52 -38.81 34.57
CA ILE A 558 -46.46 -37.86 34.12
C ILE A 558 -45.07 -38.49 33.97
N LYS A 559 -44.80 -39.67 34.53
CA LYS A 559 -43.42 -40.25 34.59
C LYS A 559 -43.00 -41.07 33.35
N SER A 560 -43.91 -41.52 32.50
CA SER A 560 -43.57 -42.32 31.31
C SER A 560 -43.30 -41.52 30.03
N GLN A 561 -43.56 -40.21 30.05
CA GLN A 561 -43.47 -39.36 28.85
C GLN A 561 -42.04 -38.89 28.47
N GLN A 562 -41.07 -38.90 29.39
CA GLN A 562 -39.72 -38.47 29.12
C GLN A 562 -38.87 -39.44 28.28
N ILE A 563 -39.25 -40.73 28.25
CA ILE A 563 -38.46 -41.81 27.62
C ILE A 563 -38.71 -41.92 26.11
N ALA A 564 -39.92 -41.64 25.63
CA ALA A 564 -40.24 -41.75 24.21
C ALA A 564 -39.62 -40.63 23.36
N TYR A 565 -39.46 -39.43 23.92
CA TYR A 565 -38.88 -38.26 23.22
C TYR A 565 -37.37 -38.25 23.14
N SER A 566 -36.63 -38.93 24.04
CA SER A 566 -35.19 -39.09 23.95
C SER A 566 -34.76 -39.92 22.73
N LYS A 567 -35.61 -40.89 22.31
CA LYS A 567 -35.37 -41.72 21.11
C LYS A 567 -35.57 -40.96 19.79
N LEU A 568 -36.48 -39.98 19.73
CA LEU A 568 -36.65 -39.11 18.54
C LEU A 568 -35.52 -38.09 18.33
N ARG A 569 -34.86 -37.67 19.43
CA ARG A 569 -33.71 -36.80 19.34
C ARG A 569 -32.48 -37.50 18.77
N GLN A 570 -32.29 -38.79 19.01
CA GLN A 570 -31.14 -39.56 18.53
C GLN A 570 -31.23 -39.91 17.04
N ASN A 571 -32.42 -40.04 16.46
CA ASN A 571 -32.62 -40.43 15.06
C ASN A 571 -32.61 -39.24 14.08
N ASN A 572 -32.61 -37.98 14.55
CA ASN A 572 -32.57 -36.79 13.70
C ASN A 572 -31.21 -36.08 13.73
N SER A 573 -30.16 -36.66 14.35
CA SER A 573 -28.80 -36.14 14.42
C SER A 573 -27.75 -36.99 13.66
N ALA A 574 -28.18 -37.85 12.75
CA ALA A 574 -27.35 -38.57 11.80
C ALA A 574 -27.54 -38.02 10.37
#